data_588d8416fa55737b34fecd81a6ffe571
#
_entry.id   588d8416fa55737b34fecd81a6ffe571
#
_cell.length_a   1.000
_cell.length_b   1.000
_cell.length_c   1.000
_cell.angle_alpha   90.00
_cell.angle_beta   90.00
_cell.angle_gamma   90.00
#
_symmetry.space_group_name_H-M   'P 1'
#
loop_
_entity.id
_entity.type
_entity.pdbx_description
1 polymer ?
#
loop_
_entity_poly.entity_id
_entity_poly.type
_entity_poly.pdbx_seq_one_letter_code
_entity_poly.pdbx_strand_id
1 'polypeptide(L)'
;YYTIVDLVSAQLGDYQNVVVPSLSEIDALFLNEFEASALLGFEVKENDVQSLLKAARSILDLGVRNYVILHSSFGAVAVSSAGETAVQGSVKLPENFIKGAAGAGDAFAAGFILGMNDSESLKSCLHLGVCSAASCLSDPTTSGGVMRMEQCLDLGNKYGFRSFE
;
A
#
# COMPACT_ATOMS: atom_id res chain seq x y z
N TYR A 1 2.90 -5.15 -21.98
CA TYR A 1 2.10 -4.34 -21.05
C TYR A 1 2.53 -4.72 -19.64
N TYR A 2 2.46 -3.75 -18.70
CA TYR A 2 2.71 -3.95 -17.29
C TYR A 2 1.38 -3.79 -16.55
N THR A 3 0.95 -4.86 -15.88
CA THR A 3 -0.37 -4.91 -15.22
C THR A 3 -0.24 -4.55 -13.76
N ILE A 4 -0.86 -3.45 -13.36
CA ILE A 4 -0.95 -3.02 -11.95
C ILE A 4 -2.40 -3.15 -11.50
N VAL A 5 -2.61 -3.79 -10.36
CA VAL A 5 -3.93 -3.97 -9.77
C VAL A 5 -3.92 -3.47 -8.33
N ASP A 6 -4.92 -2.67 -7.98
CA ASP A 6 -5.26 -2.33 -6.59
C ASP A 6 -6.56 -3.06 -6.25
N LEU A 7 -6.53 -3.89 -5.21
CA LEU A 7 -7.71 -4.66 -4.81
C LEU A 7 -8.73 -3.75 -4.14
N VAL A 8 -9.98 -4.16 -4.25
CA VAL A 8 -11.08 -3.55 -3.50
C VAL A 8 -11.66 -4.59 -2.55
N SER A 9 -12.10 -4.14 -1.38
CA SER A 9 -12.73 -5.02 -0.41
C SER A 9 -14.03 -5.61 -0.98
N ALA A 10 -14.04 -6.92 -1.16
CA ALA A 10 -15.11 -7.69 -1.77
C ALA A 10 -15.57 -8.82 -0.84
N GLN A 11 -16.59 -9.58 -1.26
CA GLN A 11 -17.02 -10.76 -0.51
C GLN A 11 -15.97 -11.87 -0.58
N LEU A 12 -15.81 -12.62 0.51
CA LEU A 12 -14.77 -13.68 0.64
C LEU A 12 -14.70 -14.66 -0.54
N GLY A 13 -15.85 -15.01 -1.12
CA GLY A 13 -15.89 -15.93 -2.26
C GLY A 13 -15.22 -15.42 -3.53
N ASP A 14 -15.17 -14.11 -3.71
CA ASP A 14 -14.61 -13.49 -4.91
C ASP A 14 -13.08 -13.57 -4.95
N TYR A 15 -12.43 -13.55 -3.78
CA TYR A 15 -10.97 -13.67 -3.70
C TYR A 15 -10.49 -15.01 -4.23
N GLN A 16 -11.14 -16.11 -3.86
CA GLN A 16 -10.75 -17.46 -4.30
C GLN A 16 -11.12 -17.76 -5.76
N ASN A 17 -12.26 -17.25 -6.20
CA ASN A 17 -12.78 -17.58 -7.52
C ASN A 17 -12.31 -16.64 -8.63
N VAL A 18 -11.96 -15.40 -8.29
CA VAL A 18 -11.58 -14.35 -9.26
C VAL A 18 -10.15 -13.90 -9.06
N VAL A 19 -9.77 -13.49 -7.84
CA VAL A 19 -8.44 -12.89 -7.61
C VAL A 19 -7.33 -13.94 -7.72
N VAL A 20 -7.43 -15.06 -6.99
CA VAL A 20 -6.37 -16.10 -6.99
C VAL A 20 -6.06 -16.60 -8.39
N PRO A 21 -7.03 -16.97 -9.25
CA PRO A 21 -6.73 -17.40 -10.61
C PRO A 21 -6.09 -16.34 -11.50
N SER A 22 -6.24 -15.05 -11.15
CA SER A 22 -5.73 -13.93 -11.95
C SER A 22 -4.34 -13.45 -11.53
N LEU A 23 -3.81 -13.91 -10.38
CA LEU A 23 -2.54 -13.40 -9.82
C LEU A 23 -1.36 -13.54 -10.77
N SER A 24 -1.30 -14.62 -11.56
CA SER A 24 -0.24 -14.86 -12.56
C SER A 24 -0.23 -13.87 -13.73
N GLU A 25 -1.28 -13.07 -13.89
CA GLU A 25 -1.37 -12.02 -14.91
C GLU A 25 -1.04 -10.61 -14.38
N ILE A 26 -0.74 -10.51 -13.07
CA ILE A 26 -0.49 -9.25 -12.37
C ILE A 26 1.01 -9.07 -12.13
N ASP A 27 1.54 -7.92 -12.57
CA ASP A 27 2.94 -7.55 -12.36
C ASP A 27 3.15 -6.87 -11.00
N ALA A 28 2.24 -6.00 -10.58
CA ALA A 28 2.26 -5.38 -9.26
C ALA A 28 0.87 -5.37 -8.63
N LEU A 29 0.76 -5.88 -7.41
CA LEU A 29 -0.48 -5.99 -6.67
C LEU A 29 -0.43 -5.11 -5.43
N PHE A 30 -1.41 -4.21 -5.31
CA PHE A 30 -1.67 -3.41 -4.12
C PHE A 30 -2.86 -3.96 -3.36
N LEU A 31 -2.75 -4.01 -2.04
CA LEU A 31 -3.83 -4.46 -1.18
C LEU A 31 -3.63 -3.98 0.26
N ASN A 32 -4.72 -3.94 1.03
CA ASN A 32 -4.66 -3.69 2.47
C ASN A 32 -4.62 -5.00 3.27
N GLU A 33 -4.47 -4.90 4.60
CA GLU A 33 -4.40 -6.05 5.50
C GLU A 33 -5.70 -6.89 5.55
N PHE A 34 -6.86 -6.27 5.32
CA PHE A 34 -8.15 -6.99 5.26
C PHE A 34 -8.23 -7.85 4.00
N GLU A 35 -7.85 -7.28 2.87
CA GLU A 35 -7.82 -7.97 1.58
C GLU A 35 -6.78 -9.09 1.58
N ALA A 36 -5.59 -8.84 2.18
CA ALA A 36 -4.56 -9.86 2.36
C ALA A 36 -5.05 -11.00 3.27
N SER A 37 -5.75 -10.68 4.36
CA SER A 37 -6.33 -11.69 5.25
C SER A 37 -7.39 -12.53 4.53
N ALA A 38 -8.26 -11.89 3.76
CA ALA A 38 -9.30 -12.56 2.99
C ALA A 38 -8.71 -13.47 1.89
N LEU A 39 -7.67 -13.00 1.21
CA LEU A 39 -6.98 -13.74 0.15
C LEU A 39 -6.25 -14.98 0.71
N LEU A 40 -5.59 -14.83 1.86
CA LEU A 40 -4.76 -15.88 2.46
C LEU A 40 -5.51 -16.83 3.40
N GLY A 41 -6.69 -16.42 3.89
CA GLY A 41 -7.48 -17.22 4.83
C GLY A 41 -6.95 -17.23 6.27
N PHE A 42 -6.04 -16.30 6.61
CA PHE A 42 -5.57 -16.09 7.98
C PHE A 42 -5.44 -14.58 8.30
N GLU A 43 -5.46 -14.24 9.58
CA GLU A 43 -5.37 -12.86 10.04
C GLU A 43 -4.00 -12.25 9.74
N VAL A 44 -3.99 -11.10 9.07
CA VAL A 44 -2.83 -10.23 8.84
C VAL A 44 -2.95 -9.02 9.76
N LYS A 45 -1.99 -8.87 10.67
CA LYS A 45 -2.02 -7.79 11.68
C LYS A 45 -1.47 -6.49 11.09
N GLU A 46 -2.28 -5.45 11.12
CA GLU A 46 -1.97 -4.15 10.51
C GLU A 46 -0.77 -3.41 11.11
N ASN A 47 -0.48 -3.66 12.40
CA ASN A 47 0.60 -3.01 13.15
C ASN A 47 1.84 -3.90 13.34
N ASP A 48 1.90 -5.05 12.71
CA ASP A 48 2.99 -6.04 12.81
C ASP A 48 3.67 -6.18 11.44
N VAL A 49 4.85 -5.60 11.31
CA VAL A 49 5.66 -5.64 10.09
C VAL A 49 5.96 -7.07 9.63
N GLN A 50 6.24 -7.99 10.57
CA GLN A 50 6.53 -9.38 10.22
C GLN A 50 5.30 -10.09 9.69
N SER A 51 4.12 -9.80 10.25
CA SER A 51 2.84 -10.29 9.74
C SER A 51 2.59 -9.80 8.30
N LEU A 52 2.79 -8.51 8.04
CA LEU A 52 2.62 -7.92 6.72
C LEU A 52 3.63 -8.44 5.70
N LEU A 53 4.92 -8.54 6.06
CA LEU A 53 5.95 -9.09 5.17
C LEU A 53 5.71 -10.57 4.85
N LYS A 54 5.29 -11.36 5.84
CA LYS A 54 4.93 -12.76 5.63
C LYS A 54 3.74 -12.87 4.66
N ALA A 55 2.70 -12.08 4.86
CA ALA A 55 1.54 -12.06 3.99
C ALA A 55 1.92 -11.66 2.56
N ALA A 56 2.68 -10.58 2.39
CA ALA A 56 3.11 -10.11 1.08
C ALA A 56 3.94 -11.17 0.32
N ARG A 57 4.86 -11.87 1.01
CA ARG A 57 5.62 -12.99 0.42
C ARG A 57 4.72 -14.15 0.03
N SER A 58 3.79 -14.54 0.92
CA SER A 58 2.83 -15.62 0.61
C SER A 58 1.98 -15.29 -0.62
N ILE A 59 1.56 -14.05 -0.80
CA ILE A 59 0.79 -13.61 -1.97
C ILE A 59 1.67 -13.61 -3.22
N LEU A 60 2.93 -13.19 -3.10
CA LEU A 60 3.88 -13.26 -4.21
C LEU A 60 4.07 -14.70 -4.69
N ASP A 61 4.19 -15.65 -3.74
CA ASP A 61 4.34 -17.09 -4.01
C ASP A 61 3.09 -17.71 -4.67
N LEU A 62 1.91 -17.07 -4.52
CA LEU A 62 0.68 -17.47 -5.23
C LEU A 62 0.70 -17.11 -6.73
N GLY A 63 1.69 -16.33 -7.19
CA GLY A 63 1.92 -16.13 -8.62
C GLY A 63 2.02 -14.70 -9.11
N VAL A 64 1.96 -13.68 -8.25
CA VAL A 64 2.21 -12.28 -8.66
C VAL A 64 3.62 -12.16 -9.25
N ARG A 65 3.75 -11.53 -10.41
CA ARG A 65 4.99 -11.59 -11.22
C ARG A 65 6.17 -10.84 -10.61
N ASN A 66 5.96 -9.61 -10.14
CA ASN A 66 7.07 -8.74 -9.76
C ASN A 66 6.97 -8.19 -8.35
N TYR A 67 5.84 -7.59 -7.97
CA TYR A 67 5.73 -6.87 -6.70
C TYR A 67 4.41 -7.13 -5.99
N VAL A 68 4.47 -7.30 -4.67
CA VAL A 68 3.31 -7.21 -3.77
C VAL A 68 3.54 -6.07 -2.81
N ILE A 69 2.61 -5.12 -2.78
CA ILE A 69 2.64 -3.93 -1.95
C ILE A 69 1.44 -3.99 -0.99
N LEU A 70 1.71 -4.09 0.30
CA LEU A 70 0.69 -4.21 1.32
C LEU A 70 0.73 -2.99 2.24
N HIS A 71 -0.40 -2.30 2.38
CA HIS A 71 -0.51 -1.11 3.21
C HIS A 71 -1.53 -1.27 4.34
N SER A 72 -1.35 -0.50 5.39
CA SER A 72 -2.24 -0.40 6.55
C SER A 72 -2.25 1.02 7.09
N SER A 73 -3.03 1.27 8.15
CA SER A 73 -3.03 2.56 8.85
C SER A 73 -1.68 2.87 9.53
N PHE A 74 -0.86 1.87 9.83
CA PHE A 74 0.45 2.01 10.48
C PHE A 74 1.60 2.23 9.51
N GLY A 75 1.48 1.78 8.27
CA GLY A 75 2.52 1.90 7.26
C GLY A 75 2.32 0.95 6.09
N ALA A 76 3.40 0.68 5.36
CA ALA A 76 3.36 -0.21 4.22
C ALA A 76 4.64 -1.01 4.08
N VAL A 77 4.51 -2.19 3.46
CA VAL A 77 5.60 -3.07 3.08
C VAL A 77 5.53 -3.36 1.58
N ALA A 78 6.67 -3.59 0.97
CA ALA A 78 6.75 -4.08 -0.41
C ALA A 78 7.74 -5.23 -0.49
N VAL A 79 7.41 -6.24 -1.28
CA VAL A 79 8.29 -7.37 -1.60
C VAL A 79 8.37 -7.54 -3.12
N SER A 80 9.53 -7.94 -3.62
CA SER A 80 9.73 -8.24 -5.03
C SER A 80 10.06 -9.70 -5.28
N SER A 81 9.79 -10.19 -6.49
CA SER A 81 10.22 -11.53 -6.95
C SER A 81 11.74 -11.68 -7.00
N ALA A 82 12.50 -10.58 -7.03
CA ALA A 82 13.96 -10.58 -6.91
C ALA A 82 14.45 -10.73 -5.45
N GLY A 83 13.55 -10.83 -4.47
CA GLY A 83 13.88 -10.98 -3.05
C GLY A 83 14.10 -9.66 -2.31
N GLU A 84 13.91 -8.51 -2.97
CA GLU A 84 14.00 -7.21 -2.32
C GLU A 84 12.80 -6.98 -1.40
N THR A 85 13.03 -6.33 -0.26
CA THR A 85 11.98 -5.94 0.69
C THR A 85 12.19 -4.52 1.17
N ALA A 86 11.08 -3.79 1.34
CA ALA A 86 11.09 -2.45 1.90
C ALA A 86 9.94 -2.27 2.89
N VAL A 87 10.15 -1.41 3.87
CA VAL A 87 9.17 -1.07 4.92
C VAL A 87 9.16 0.43 5.12
N GLN A 88 7.98 1.01 5.29
CA GLN A 88 7.81 2.43 5.56
C GLN A 88 6.62 2.66 6.50
N GLY A 89 6.87 3.31 7.64
CA GLY A 89 5.78 3.75 8.53
C GLY A 89 4.95 4.88 7.93
N SER A 90 3.67 4.96 8.25
CA SER A 90 2.80 6.04 7.84
C SER A 90 3.20 7.38 8.48
N VAL A 91 2.78 8.50 7.89
CA VAL A 91 3.01 9.84 8.46
C VAL A 91 2.24 10.01 9.78
N LYS A 92 2.88 10.57 10.80
CA LYS A 92 2.29 10.83 12.14
C LYS A 92 1.37 12.05 12.11
N LEU A 93 0.28 11.99 11.39
CA LEU A 93 -0.66 13.10 11.32
C LEU A 93 -1.37 13.33 12.66
N PRO A 94 -1.59 14.58 13.07
CA PRO A 94 -2.44 14.87 14.22
C PRO A 94 -3.91 14.60 13.89
N GLU A 95 -4.70 14.18 14.90
CA GLU A 95 -6.10 13.79 14.71
C GLU A 95 -6.95 14.87 14.02
N ASN A 96 -6.71 16.14 14.34
CA ASN A 96 -7.44 17.26 13.73
C ASN A 96 -7.13 17.47 12.23
N PHE A 97 -6.07 16.87 11.71
CA PHE A 97 -5.74 16.89 10.29
C PHE A 97 -6.61 15.92 9.49
N ILE A 98 -6.95 14.78 10.10
CA ILE A 98 -7.69 13.69 9.44
C ILE A 98 -9.17 14.05 9.35
N LYS A 99 -9.68 14.20 8.13
CA LYS A 99 -11.09 14.51 7.81
C LYS A 99 -11.84 13.33 7.22
N GLY A 100 -11.14 12.38 6.62
CA GLY A 100 -11.67 11.16 6.02
C GLY A 100 -10.56 10.21 5.62
N ALA A 101 -10.90 8.96 5.32
CA ALA A 101 -9.95 7.95 4.88
C ALA A 101 -10.27 7.37 3.48
N ALA A 102 -11.40 7.78 2.90
CA ALA A 102 -11.77 7.33 1.56
C ALA A 102 -10.74 7.81 0.52
N GLY A 103 -10.28 6.90 -0.35
CA GLY A 103 -9.28 7.20 -1.38
C GLY A 103 -7.82 7.22 -0.90
N ALA A 104 -7.55 6.99 0.40
CA ALA A 104 -6.17 6.97 0.90
C ALA A 104 -5.34 5.83 0.29
N GLY A 105 -5.94 4.66 0.03
CA GLY A 105 -5.33 3.54 -0.68
C GLY A 105 -4.97 3.92 -2.11
N ASP A 106 -5.93 4.49 -2.86
CA ASP A 106 -5.71 4.96 -4.23
C ASP A 106 -4.59 6.02 -4.29
N ALA A 107 -4.58 6.96 -3.34
CA ALA A 107 -3.53 7.98 -3.25
C ALA A 107 -2.17 7.37 -2.91
N PHE A 108 -2.12 6.34 -2.03
CA PHE A 108 -0.92 5.59 -1.74
C PHE A 108 -0.38 4.90 -3.01
N ALA A 109 -1.26 4.16 -3.72
CA ALA A 109 -0.88 3.46 -4.95
C ALA A 109 -0.37 4.45 -6.01
N ALA A 110 -1.03 5.59 -6.19
CA ALA A 110 -0.60 6.62 -7.13
C ALA A 110 0.80 7.18 -6.81
N GLY A 111 1.09 7.48 -5.53
CA GLY A 111 2.41 7.93 -5.09
C GLY A 111 3.50 6.86 -5.28
N PHE A 112 3.20 5.60 -4.98
CA PHE A 112 4.11 4.47 -5.21
C PHE A 112 4.42 4.29 -6.70
N ILE A 113 3.38 4.30 -7.56
CA ILE A 113 3.51 4.15 -9.01
C ILE A 113 4.33 5.28 -9.62
N LEU A 114 4.18 6.51 -9.12
CA LEU A 114 5.03 7.63 -9.54
C LEU A 114 6.52 7.31 -9.30
N GLY A 115 6.86 6.82 -8.11
CA GLY A 115 8.23 6.41 -7.80
C GLY A 115 8.74 5.28 -8.71
N MET A 116 7.89 4.27 -9.00
CA MET A 116 8.24 3.21 -9.95
C MET A 116 8.52 3.77 -11.35
N ASN A 117 7.71 4.70 -11.83
CA ASN A 117 7.89 5.34 -13.13
C ASN A 117 9.23 6.11 -13.21
N ASP A 118 9.64 6.73 -12.11
CA ASP A 118 10.88 7.49 -12.00
C ASP A 118 12.10 6.59 -11.67
N SER A 119 11.91 5.26 -11.65
CA SER A 119 12.95 4.26 -11.36
C SER A 119 13.58 4.40 -9.97
N GLU A 120 12.79 4.85 -9.00
CA GLU A 120 13.18 4.95 -7.61
C GLU A 120 13.30 3.57 -6.92
N SER A 121 14.01 3.51 -5.80
CA SER A 121 14.06 2.30 -4.96
C SER A 121 12.68 1.95 -4.38
N LEU A 122 12.43 0.68 -4.04
CA LEU A 122 11.18 0.27 -3.35
C LEU A 122 10.92 1.10 -2.09
N LYS A 123 11.98 1.44 -1.35
CA LYS A 123 11.88 2.29 -0.16
C LYS A 123 11.39 3.69 -0.50
N SER A 124 11.93 4.30 -1.56
CA SER A 124 11.50 5.61 -2.04
C SER A 124 10.05 5.55 -2.55
N CYS A 125 9.67 4.51 -3.28
CA CYS A 125 8.29 4.32 -3.74
C CYS A 125 7.30 4.25 -2.57
N LEU A 126 7.62 3.47 -1.52
CA LEU A 126 6.81 3.41 -0.30
C LEU A 126 6.70 4.77 0.39
N HIS A 127 7.81 5.52 0.45
CA HIS A 127 7.85 6.85 1.05
C HIS A 127 6.92 7.84 0.32
N LEU A 128 6.96 7.87 -1.02
CA LEU A 128 6.05 8.66 -1.84
C LEU A 128 4.58 8.22 -1.61
N GLY A 129 4.33 6.92 -1.56
CA GLY A 129 2.99 6.36 -1.30
C GLY A 129 2.41 6.81 0.03
N VAL A 130 3.14 6.66 1.15
CA VAL A 130 2.62 7.05 2.48
C VAL A 130 2.44 8.56 2.63
N CYS A 131 3.25 9.38 1.95
CA CYS A 131 3.10 10.82 1.94
C CYS A 131 1.87 11.25 1.12
N SER A 132 1.64 10.60 -0.02
CA SER A 132 0.45 10.83 -0.86
C SER A 132 -0.84 10.44 -0.12
N ALA A 133 -0.87 9.27 0.52
CA ALA A 133 -1.98 8.85 1.38
C ALA A 133 -2.24 9.85 2.50
N ALA A 134 -1.18 10.35 3.16
CA ALA A 134 -1.30 11.35 4.22
C ALA A 134 -1.98 12.63 3.75
N SER A 135 -1.69 13.10 2.53
CA SER A 135 -2.33 14.29 1.97
C SER A 135 -3.82 14.06 1.73
N CYS A 136 -4.19 12.89 1.21
CA CYS A 136 -5.59 12.51 0.95
C CYS A 136 -6.45 12.60 2.21
N LEU A 137 -5.92 12.25 3.39
CA LEU A 137 -6.64 12.28 4.67
C LEU A 137 -7.06 13.68 5.12
N SER A 138 -6.58 14.76 4.49
CA SER A 138 -6.92 16.16 4.84
C SER A 138 -8.31 16.61 4.40
N ASP A 139 -8.99 15.82 3.56
CA ASP A 139 -10.31 16.12 3.01
C ASP A 139 -11.23 14.90 3.15
N PRO A 140 -12.54 15.06 3.39
CA PRO A 140 -13.47 13.93 3.54
C PRO A 140 -13.82 13.25 2.22
N THR A 141 -13.50 13.86 1.08
CA THR A 141 -13.74 13.26 -0.25
C THR A 141 -12.58 12.32 -0.65
N THR A 142 -12.79 11.52 -1.68
CA THR A 142 -11.82 10.49 -2.11
C THR A 142 -10.53 11.06 -2.70
N SER A 143 -10.53 12.28 -3.22
CA SER A 143 -9.36 12.88 -3.90
C SER A 143 -9.14 14.36 -3.62
N GLY A 144 -10.06 15.03 -2.91
CA GLY A 144 -9.97 16.46 -2.66
C GLY A 144 -8.73 16.89 -1.85
N GLY A 145 -8.23 16.00 -0.99
CA GLY A 145 -7.03 16.22 -0.18
C GLY A 145 -5.71 15.93 -0.89
N VAL A 146 -5.72 15.33 -2.09
CA VAL A 146 -4.49 14.96 -2.80
C VAL A 146 -3.78 16.21 -3.30
N MET A 147 -2.54 16.39 -2.89
CA MET A 147 -1.68 17.53 -3.18
C MET A 147 -0.64 17.17 -4.25
N ARG A 148 0.13 18.17 -4.70
CA ARG A 148 1.34 17.91 -5.48
C ARG A 148 2.35 17.13 -4.63
N MET A 149 3.17 16.26 -5.25
CA MET A 149 4.06 15.37 -4.53
C MET A 149 5.01 16.11 -3.57
N GLU A 150 5.53 17.26 -3.94
CA GLU A 150 6.38 18.10 -3.07
C GLU A 150 5.66 18.44 -1.75
N GLN A 151 4.38 18.84 -1.84
CA GLN A 151 3.56 19.14 -0.66
C GLN A 151 3.20 17.88 0.16
N CYS A 152 3.05 16.73 -0.49
CA CYS A 152 2.88 15.45 0.21
C CYS A 152 4.14 15.11 1.02
N LEU A 153 5.33 15.27 0.44
CA LEU A 153 6.60 15.06 1.11
C LEU A 153 6.82 16.02 2.29
N ASP A 154 6.35 17.27 2.18
CA ASP A 154 6.39 18.25 3.26
C ASP A 154 5.58 17.79 4.49
N LEU A 155 4.50 17.02 4.31
CA LEU A 155 3.77 16.44 5.44
C LEU A 155 4.64 15.41 6.18
N GLY A 156 5.34 14.55 5.46
CA GLY A 156 6.29 13.59 6.04
C GLY A 156 7.43 14.29 6.80
N ASN A 157 8.01 15.34 6.20
CA ASN A 157 9.06 16.15 6.82
C ASN A 157 8.57 16.86 8.08
N LYS A 158 7.35 17.38 8.05
CA LYS A 158 6.76 18.14 9.16
C LYS A 158 6.34 17.28 10.35
N TYR A 159 5.71 16.14 10.09
CA TYR A 159 5.09 15.32 11.14
C TYR A 159 5.90 14.07 11.48
N GLY A 160 6.87 13.70 10.64
CA GLY A 160 7.64 12.46 10.79
C GLY A 160 6.81 11.21 10.50
N PHE A 161 7.43 10.06 10.70
CA PHE A 161 6.84 8.75 10.37
C PHE A 161 6.69 7.90 11.63
N ARG A 162 5.70 7.02 11.64
CA ARG A 162 5.52 6.02 12.69
C ARG A 162 6.70 5.05 12.68
N SER A 163 7.12 4.62 13.88
CA SER A 163 7.92 3.40 13.97
C SER A 163 7.04 2.23 13.55
N PHE A 164 7.58 1.40 12.68
CA PHE A 164 6.88 0.26 12.12
C PHE A 164 7.83 -0.92 12.25
N GLU A 165 7.72 -1.61 13.39
CA GLU A 165 8.63 -2.68 13.84
C GLU A 165 7.94 -4.04 13.79
#